data_c32dddc56a45bf625e12a83453396d2b
#
_entry.id   c32dddc56a45bf625e12a83453396d2b
#
_cell.length_a   1.000
_cell.length_b   1.000
_cell.length_c   1.000
_cell.angle_alpha   90.00
_cell.angle_beta   90.00
_cell.angle_gamma   90.00
#
_symmetry.space_group_name_H-M   'P 1'
#
loop_
_entity.id
_entity.type
_entity.pdbx_description
1 polymer ?
#
loop_
_entity_poly.entity_id
_entity_poly.type
_entity_poly.pdbx_seq_one_letter_code
_entity_poly.pdbx_strand_id
1 'polypeptide(L)'
;MKTLPALAAVALAGCAPGPSAMDAPASLAAAETAFAAHSMRENMRPAFLANFADDGVFVRADGWTPSNAYLATRPNPPIVLDWRPAYVEVAASGDLGLSTGPTKLTSTARPDAAPNYGQYVSVWRRRGQGPWKVEVDLGIGHPQPALWSQPLEATTVSGSQRSGSASGLRGAEEGFSRESEGSGQRAAYAAHGSERLRFYRNDASPALGKPNALAAPGMSDARIAWMVERLEVAGSGDFGYARGRYASALAPGQTLGHYLRVWRLEGGVWRVALDVTNPAPAK
;
A
#
# COMPACT_ATOMS: atom_id res chain seq x y z
N MET A 1 31.55 30.52 63.25
CA MET A 1 31.60 29.52 62.19
C MET A 1 30.23 29.45 61.56
N LYS A 2 30.05 29.98 60.34
CA LYS A 2 28.77 30.00 59.61
C LYS A 2 28.87 28.95 58.52
N THR A 3 28.03 27.91 58.59
CA THR A 3 27.91 26.86 57.57
C THR A 3 27.03 27.32 56.45
N LEU A 4 27.52 27.32 55.19
CA LEU A 4 26.75 27.53 53.97
C LEU A 4 26.08 26.21 53.57
N PRO A 5 24.82 26.24 53.05
CA PRO A 5 24.17 25.07 52.47
C PRO A 5 24.65 24.87 51.01
N ALA A 6 24.90 23.59 50.65
CA ALA A 6 25.24 23.17 49.30
C ALA A 6 23.95 23.16 48.44
N LEU A 7 23.95 23.88 47.32
CA LEU A 7 22.91 23.74 46.27
C LEU A 7 23.20 22.48 45.47
N ALA A 8 22.22 21.56 45.48
CA ALA A 8 22.19 20.42 44.57
C ALA A 8 21.59 20.85 43.22
N ALA A 9 22.40 20.79 42.18
CA ALA A 9 21.96 21.01 40.83
C ALA A 9 21.23 19.75 40.32
N VAL A 10 19.93 19.85 40.06
CA VAL A 10 19.14 18.81 39.38
C VAL A 10 19.39 18.95 37.90
N ALA A 11 20.10 17.98 37.32
CA ALA A 11 20.25 17.86 35.87
C ALA A 11 18.95 17.32 35.28
N LEU A 12 18.21 18.19 34.59
CA LEU A 12 17.10 17.77 33.72
C LEU A 12 17.69 17.03 32.50
N ALA A 13 17.59 15.71 32.50
CA ALA A 13 17.83 14.92 31.30
C ALA A 13 16.77 15.29 30.25
N GLY A 14 17.18 16.09 29.28
CA GLY A 14 16.37 16.39 28.11
C GLY A 14 16.11 15.11 27.33
N CYS A 15 14.87 14.63 27.28
CA CYS A 15 14.46 13.64 26.30
C CYS A 15 14.72 14.22 24.92
N ALA A 16 15.61 13.61 24.14
CA ALA A 16 15.73 13.90 22.72
C ALA A 16 14.38 13.62 22.07
N PRO A 17 13.84 14.53 21.26
CA PRO A 17 12.59 14.27 20.54
C PRO A 17 12.84 13.06 19.64
N GLY A 18 12.01 12.03 19.79
CA GLY A 18 11.93 10.91 18.82
C GLY A 18 11.65 11.47 17.42
N PRO A 19 11.92 10.71 16.35
CA PRO A 19 11.70 11.18 14.99
C PRO A 19 10.28 11.73 14.88
N SER A 20 10.18 13.00 14.50
CA SER A 20 8.94 13.72 14.34
C SER A 20 8.03 12.99 13.34
N ALA A 21 6.70 12.97 13.58
CA ALA A 21 5.75 12.43 12.61
C ALA A 21 5.89 13.08 11.21
N MET A 22 6.44 14.29 11.15
CA MET A 22 6.75 15.01 9.91
C MET A 22 7.84 14.34 9.06
N ASP A 23 8.74 13.57 9.67
CA ASP A 23 9.81 12.84 8.97
C ASP A 23 9.37 11.44 8.50
N ALA A 24 8.18 11.00 8.87
CA ALA A 24 7.69 9.65 8.59
C ALA A 24 7.60 9.33 7.08
N PRO A 25 7.09 10.21 6.19
CA PRO A 25 7.09 9.97 4.75
C PRO A 25 8.50 9.80 4.17
N ALA A 26 9.45 10.64 4.56
CA ALA A 26 10.84 10.53 4.11
C ALA A 26 11.48 9.23 4.62
N SER A 27 11.20 8.85 5.87
CA SER A 27 11.66 7.60 6.47
C SER A 27 11.11 6.36 5.74
N LEU A 28 9.82 6.37 5.36
CA LEU A 28 9.24 5.28 4.57
C LEU A 28 9.82 5.23 3.15
N ALA A 29 9.98 6.38 2.50
CA ALA A 29 10.59 6.45 1.18
C ALA A 29 12.03 5.90 1.18
N ALA A 30 12.80 6.21 2.23
CA ALA A 30 14.14 5.66 2.41
C ALA A 30 14.12 4.13 2.63
N ALA A 31 13.17 3.62 3.41
CA ALA A 31 12.99 2.18 3.62
C ALA A 31 12.66 1.45 2.31
N GLU A 32 11.73 1.99 1.51
CA GLU A 32 11.38 1.43 0.19
C GLU A 32 12.57 1.45 -0.76
N THR A 33 13.30 2.57 -0.80
CA THR A 33 14.50 2.69 -1.66
C THR A 33 15.59 1.69 -1.24
N ALA A 34 15.79 1.50 0.07
CA ALA A 34 16.74 0.52 0.60
C ALA A 34 16.31 -0.92 0.26
N PHE A 35 15.02 -1.21 0.30
CA PHE A 35 14.46 -2.51 -0.09
C PHE A 35 14.70 -2.79 -1.56
N ALA A 36 14.42 -1.84 -2.46
CA ALA A 36 14.72 -1.96 -3.89
C ALA A 36 16.21 -2.19 -4.14
N ALA A 37 17.07 -1.40 -3.50
CA ALA A 37 18.52 -1.56 -3.60
C ALA A 37 19.00 -2.92 -3.05
N HIS A 38 18.38 -3.46 -2.01
CA HIS A 38 18.67 -4.80 -1.49
C HIS A 38 18.32 -5.88 -2.54
N SER A 39 17.14 -5.78 -3.17
CA SER A 39 16.73 -6.69 -4.24
C SER A 39 17.69 -6.70 -5.43
N MET A 40 18.20 -5.52 -5.80
CA MET A 40 19.17 -5.40 -6.87
C MET A 40 20.55 -6.01 -6.53
N ARG A 41 20.97 -5.96 -5.27
CA ARG A 41 22.27 -6.52 -4.84
C ARG A 41 22.23 -8.02 -4.60
N GLU A 42 21.18 -8.52 -3.96
CA GLU A 42 21.14 -9.88 -3.39
C GLU A 42 19.99 -10.72 -3.95
N ASN A 43 19.26 -10.17 -4.93
CA ASN A 43 18.08 -10.78 -5.51
C ASN A 43 16.79 -10.60 -4.66
N MET A 44 15.65 -10.89 -5.28
CA MET A 44 14.32 -10.67 -4.72
C MET A 44 14.07 -11.42 -3.42
N ARG A 45 14.42 -12.72 -3.35
CA ARG A 45 14.08 -13.55 -2.19
C ARG A 45 14.69 -13.04 -0.86
N PRO A 46 16.03 -12.86 -0.72
CA PRO A 46 16.60 -12.35 0.53
C PRO A 46 16.09 -10.95 0.86
N ALA A 47 15.91 -10.08 -0.13
CA ALA A 47 15.39 -8.74 0.08
C ALA A 47 13.96 -8.76 0.66
N PHE A 48 13.09 -9.58 0.12
CA PHE A 48 11.72 -9.74 0.60
C PHE A 48 11.68 -10.33 2.02
N LEU A 49 12.43 -11.40 2.28
CA LEU A 49 12.54 -12.00 3.62
C LEU A 49 13.01 -10.99 4.68
N ALA A 50 13.92 -10.08 4.31
CA ALA A 50 14.43 -9.07 5.24
C ALA A 50 13.46 -7.90 5.49
N ASN A 51 12.60 -7.58 4.53
CA ASN A 51 11.79 -6.36 4.59
C ASN A 51 10.30 -6.62 4.90
N PHE A 52 9.78 -7.81 4.68
CA PHE A 52 8.42 -8.14 5.06
C PHE A 52 8.27 -8.30 6.59
N ALA A 53 7.08 -7.98 7.08
CA ALA A 53 6.64 -8.34 8.42
C ALA A 53 6.48 -9.87 8.52
N ASP A 54 6.53 -10.42 9.74
CA ASP A 54 6.39 -11.87 9.95
C ASP A 54 5.04 -12.40 9.45
N ASP A 55 3.98 -11.57 9.58
CA ASP A 55 2.63 -11.80 9.10
C ASP A 55 2.33 -11.12 7.74
N GLY A 56 3.37 -10.63 7.07
CA GLY A 56 3.26 -9.96 5.77
C GLY A 56 2.80 -10.90 4.66
N VAL A 57 2.05 -10.36 3.72
CA VAL A 57 1.47 -11.11 2.60
C VAL A 57 1.72 -10.43 1.26
N PHE A 58 1.78 -11.23 0.22
CA PHE A 58 1.67 -10.77 -1.16
C PHE A 58 0.64 -11.58 -1.94
N VAL A 59 0.18 -11.04 -3.07
CA VAL A 59 -0.82 -11.74 -3.90
C VAL A 59 -0.14 -12.67 -4.89
N ARG A 60 -0.73 -13.85 -5.08
CA ARG A 60 -0.37 -14.85 -6.09
C ARG A 60 -1.61 -15.32 -6.82
N ALA A 61 -1.41 -16.24 -7.78
CA ALA A 61 -2.52 -16.80 -8.56
C ALA A 61 -3.59 -17.49 -7.68
N ASP A 62 -3.17 -18.06 -6.54
CA ASP A 62 -4.02 -18.76 -5.57
C ASP A 62 -4.52 -17.86 -4.42
N GLY A 63 -4.13 -16.59 -4.41
CA GLY A 63 -4.61 -15.59 -3.46
C GLY A 63 -3.52 -14.99 -2.58
N TRP A 64 -3.98 -14.42 -1.46
CA TRP A 64 -3.10 -13.81 -0.47
C TRP A 64 -2.24 -14.88 0.22
N THR A 65 -0.93 -14.76 0.06
CA THR A 65 0.05 -15.76 0.47
C THR A 65 0.97 -15.17 1.54
N PRO A 66 1.17 -15.86 2.68
CA PRO A 66 2.17 -15.47 3.67
C PRO A 66 3.58 -15.43 3.05
N SER A 67 4.18 -14.24 2.99
CA SER A 67 5.41 -13.98 2.24
C SER A 67 6.60 -14.80 2.76
N ASN A 68 6.87 -14.73 4.06
CA ASN A 68 8.04 -15.34 4.66
C ASN A 68 7.99 -16.87 4.59
N ALA A 69 6.84 -17.48 4.89
CA ALA A 69 6.65 -18.92 4.81
C ALA A 69 6.81 -19.43 3.37
N TYR A 70 6.27 -18.70 2.39
CA TYR A 70 6.40 -19.04 0.99
C TYR A 70 7.86 -18.93 0.50
N LEU A 71 8.51 -17.81 0.80
CA LEU A 71 9.87 -17.53 0.31
C LEU A 71 10.94 -18.38 1.00
N ALA A 72 10.74 -18.79 2.26
CA ALA A 72 11.68 -19.61 3.00
C ALA A 72 12.00 -20.94 2.28
N THR A 73 11.01 -21.50 1.59
CA THR A 73 11.10 -22.83 0.93
C THR A 73 11.38 -22.77 -0.57
N ARG A 74 11.57 -21.58 -1.14
CA ARG A 74 11.73 -21.41 -2.60
C ARG A 74 13.12 -20.88 -2.97
N PRO A 75 13.68 -21.28 -4.12
CA PRO A 75 14.89 -20.67 -4.66
C PRO A 75 14.62 -19.22 -5.11
N ASN A 76 15.69 -18.46 -5.35
CA ASN A 76 15.56 -17.20 -6.04
C ASN A 76 14.94 -17.43 -7.43
N PRO A 77 13.93 -16.66 -7.81
CA PRO A 77 13.39 -16.75 -9.16
C PRO A 77 14.44 -16.22 -10.17
N PRO A 78 14.46 -16.74 -11.41
CA PRO A 78 15.42 -16.31 -12.44
C PRO A 78 15.01 -14.96 -13.04
N ILE A 79 14.83 -13.96 -12.21
CA ILE A 79 14.43 -12.60 -12.55
C ILE A 79 15.20 -11.58 -11.73
N VAL A 80 15.34 -10.38 -12.27
CA VAL A 80 15.70 -9.16 -11.54
C VAL A 80 14.48 -8.27 -11.50
N LEU A 81 14.06 -7.90 -10.30
CA LEU A 81 12.98 -6.95 -10.06
C LEU A 81 13.60 -5.65 -9.55
N ASP A 82 13.52 -4.62 -10.39
CA ASP A 82 13.91 -3.24 -10.08
C ASP A 82 12.65 -2.39 -9.94
N TRP A 83 12.62 -1.49 -8.95
CA TRP A 83 11.50 -0.56 -8.74
C TRP A 83 11.96 0.71 -8.03
N ARG A 84 11.10 1.73 -8.06
CA ARG A 84 11.39 3.03 -7.46
C ARG A 84 10.13 3.60 -6.83
N PRO A 85 10.19 4.12 -5.59
CA PRO A 85 9.06 4.86 -5.04
C PRO A 85 8.83 6.15 -5.86
N ALA A 86 7.59 6.36 -6.26
CA ALA A 86 7.12 7.57 -6.92
C ALA A 86 6.08 8.31 -6.07
N TYR A 87 5.38 7.58 -5.20
CA TYR A 87 4.44 8.14 -4.25
C TYR A 87 4.52 7.42 -2.91
N VAL A 88 4.57 8.21 -1.84
CA VAL A 88 4.51 7.74 -0.46
C VAL A 88 3.50 8.58 0.31
N GLU A 89 2.61 7.93 1.05
CA GLU A 89 1.68 8.58 1.95
C GLU A 89 1.67 7.86 3.29
N VAL A 90 1.79 8.61 4.38
CA VAL A 90 1.87 8.04 5.74
C VAL A 90 0.80 8.65 6.62
N ALA A 91 0.18 7.84 7.46
CA ALA A 91 -0.76 8.25 8.50
C ALA A 91 -0.14 9.31 9.43
N ALA A 92 -0.94 10.19 10.00
CA ALA A 92 -0.46 11.22 10.93
C ALA A 92 0.27 10.63 12.16
N SER A 93 -0.09 9.40 12.60
CA SER A 93 0.63 8.66 13.65
C SER A 93 2.00 8.13 13.24
N GLY A 94 2.31 8.10 11.94
CA GLY A 94 3.59 7.61 11.44
C GLY A 94 3.83 6.11 11.58
N ASP A 95 2.79 5.31 11.78
CA ASP A 95 2.86 3.86 12.01
C ASP A 95 2.34 3.00 10.84
N LEU A 96 1.60 3.60 9.91
CA LEU A 96 1.07 2.97 8.71
C LEU A 96 1.30 3.86 7.50
N GLY A 97 1.74 3.29 6.39
CA GLY A 97 1.96 4.04 5.17
C GLY A 97 1.82 3.20 3.91
N LEU A 98 1.69 3.89 2.80
CA LEU A 98 1.60 3.39 1.44
C LEU A 98 2.82 3.83 0.66
N SER A 99 3.41 2.92 -0.10
CA SER A 99 4.41 3.22 -1.13
C SER A 99 3.99 2.60 -2.45
N THR A 100 4.17 3.32 -3.54
CA THR A 100 3.91 2.82 -4.90
C THR A 100 4.81 3.51 -5.94
N GLY A 101 5.10 2.80 -7.00
CA GLY A 101 5.93 3.30 -8.08
C GLY A 101 6.11 2.28 -9.21
N PRO A 102 6.79 2.65 -10.29
CA PRO A 102 7.02 1.78 -11.43
C PRO A 102 7.94 0.61 -11.07
N THR A 103 7.69 -0.52 -11.72
CA THR A 103 8.53 -1.72 -11.66
C THR A 103 9.06 -2.09 -13.03
N LYS A 104 10.25 -2.70 -13.04
CA LYS A 104 10.87 -3.31 -14.22
C LYS A 104 11.34 -4.71 -13.84
N LEU A 105 10.82 -5.71 -14.53
CA LEU A 105 11.16 -7.10 -14.34
C LEU A 105 11.92 -7.62 -15.56
N THR A 106 13.15 -8.09 -15.35
CA THR A 106 14.02 -8.64 -16.39
C THR A 106 14.28 -10.12 -16.10
N SER A 107 14.17 -10.97 -17.10
CA SER A 107 14.49 -12.38 -16.98
C SER A 107 15.99 -12.62 -17.05
N THR A 108 16.58 -13.31 -16.07
CA THR A 108 17.97 -13.76 -16.13
C THR A 108 18.12 -15.05 -16.94
N ALA A 109 17.05 -15.82 -17.10
CA ALA A 109 17.02 -17.01 -17.96
C ALA A 109 16.87 -16.67 -19.45
N ARG A 110 16.37 -15.48 -19.77
CA ARG A 110 16.19 -14.98 -21.15
C ARG A 110 16.65 -13.52 -21.21
N PRO A 111 17.96 -13.26 -21.20
CA PRO A 111 18.50 -11.90 -21.09
C PRO A 111 18.15 -11.01 -22.28
N ASP A 112 17.89 -11.58 -23.46
CA ASP A 112 17.50 -10.87 -24.68
C ASP A 112 15.99 -10.55 -24.75
N ALA A 113 15.19 -11.07 -23.82
CA ALA A 113 13.76 -10.76 -23.77
C ALA A 113 13.55 -9.32 -23.29
N ALA A 114 12.57 -8.63 -23.89
CA ALA A 114 12.18 -7.31 -23.44
C ALA A 114 11.74 -7.34 -21.97
N PRO A 115 12.07 -6.31 -21.17
CA PRO A 115 11.59 -6.22 -19.80
C PRO A 115 10.06 -6.12 -19.73
N ASN A 116 9.49 -6.67 -18.67
CA ASN A 116 8.10 -6.39 -18.30
C ASN A 116 8.07 -5.18 -17.35
N TYR A 117 7.11 -4.31 -17.56
CA TYR A 117 6.89 -3.16 -16.71
C TYR A 117 5.61 -3.30 -15.91
N GLY A 118 5.51 -2.56 -14.83
CA GLY A 118 4.35 -2.59 -13.97
C GLY A 118 4.38 -1.50 -12.90
N GLN A 119 3.49 -1.65 -11.96
CA GLN A 119 3.35 -0.78 -10.79
C GLN A 119 3.23 -1.65 -9.55
N TYR A 120 4.06 -1.38 -8.53
CA TYR A 120 3.89 -2.02 -7.21
C TYR A 120 3.03 -1.15 -6.30
N VAL A 121 2.44 -1.80 -5.32
CA VAL A 121 1.74 -1.17 -4.19
C VAL A 121 2.10 -1.94 -2.93
N SER A 122 2.80 -1.28 -2.00
CA SER A 122 3.18 -1.85 -0.72
C SER A 122 2.56 -1.04 0.42
N VAL A 123 1.89 -1.73 1.33
CA VAL A 123 1.49 -1.16 2.63
C VAL A 123 2.56 -1.52 3.65
N TRP A 124 3.05 -0.50 4.32
CA TRP A 124 4.11 -0.61 5.31
C TRP A 124 3.59 -0.28 6.69
N ARG A 125 4.04 -1.04 7.68
CA ARG A 125 3.78 -0.76 9.10
C ARG A 125 5.08 -0.57 9.87
N ARG A 126 5.04 0.36 10.79
CA ARG A 126 6.09 0.59 11.79
C ARG A 126 5.51 0.36 13.18
N ARG A 127 6.06 -0.58 13.94
CA ARG A 127 5.62 -0.89 15.32
C ARG A 127 6.53 -0.17 16.31
N GLY A 128 5.99 0.80 17.03
CA GLY A 128 6.74 1.66 17.95
C GLY A 128 7.86 2.42 17.22
N GLN A 129 9.08 2.32 17.72
CA GLN A 129 10.29 2.91 17.12
C GLN A 129 11.07 1.92 16.23
N GLY A 130 10.48 0.77 15.93
CA GLY A 130 11.09 -0.24 15.08
C GLY A 130 11.22 0.17 13.61
N PRO A 131 11.81 -0.68 12.78
CA PRO A 131 11.90 -0.43 11.33
C PRO A 131 10.52 -0.54 10.66
N TRP A 132 10.40 0.11 9.52
CA TRP A 132 9.31 -0.15 8.59
C TRP A 132 9.38 -1.59 8.07
N LYS A 133 8.23 -2.27 7.97
CA LYS A 133 8.08 -3.60 7.41
C LYS A 133 6.88 -3.64 6.47
N VAL A 134 7.03 -4.37 5.35
CA VAL A 134 5.94 -4.58 4.39
C VAL A 134 4.90 -5.51 5.00
N GLU A 135 3.68 -5.05 5.10
CA GLU A 135 2.54 -5.80 5.62
C GLU A 135 1.70 -6.43 4.48
N VAL A 136 1.56 -5.68 3.39
CA VAL A 136 0.84 -6.13 2.18
C VAL A 136 1.60 -5.64 0.95
N ASP A 137 1.77 -6.52 -0.03
CA ASP A 137 2.37 -6.18 -1.32
C ASP A 137 1.62 -6.83 -2.47
N LEU A 138 1.42 -6.07 -3.52
CA LEU A 138 0.98 -6.58 -4.81
C LEU A 138 1.41 -5.63 -5.93
N GLY A 139 1.36 -6.15 -7.14
CA GLY A 139 1.68 -5.36 -8.32
C GLY A 139 0.76 -5.68 -9.49
N ILE A 140 0.75 -4.80 -10.45
CA ILE A 140 0.10 -4.96 -11.75
C ILE A 140 1.14 -4.85 -12.85
N GLY A 141 0.90 -5.55 -13.98
CA GLY A 141 1.59 -5.29 -15.25
C GLY A 141 0.94 -4.13 -16.00
N HIS A 142 1.75 -3.28 -16.62
CA HIS A 142 1.25 -2.22 -17.49
C HIS A 142 2.32 -1.84 -18.54
N PRO A 143 1.97 -1.08 -19.59
CA PRO A 143 2.94 -0.63 -20.58
C PRO A 143 4.11 0.13 -19.92
N GLN A 144 5.26 0.16 -20.62
CA GLN A 144 6.44 0.88 -20.14
C GLN A 144 6.06 2.32 -19.74
N PRO A 145 6.45 2.78 -18.53
CA PRO A 145 6.17 4.15 -18.12
C PRO A 145 6.92 5.15 -18.97
N ALA A 146 6.31 6.32 -19.23
CA ALA A 146 6.94 7.40 -19.98
C ALA A 146 8.22 7.89 -19.30
N LEU A 147 8.25 7.91 -17.97
CA LEU A 147 9.41 8.20 -17.15
C LEU A 147 9.66 7.06 -16.18
N TRP A 148 10.80 6.40 -16.31
CA TRP A 148 11.22 5.40 -15.35
C TRP A 148 11.49 6.01 -13.98
N SER A 149 12.23 7.11 -13.94
CA SER A 149 12.58 7.84 -12.73
C SER A 149 11.65 9.05 -12.59
N GLN A 150 10.60 8.89 -11.82
CA GLN A 150 9.65 9.96 -11.52
C GLN A 150 10.08 10.71 -10.26
N PRO A 151 9.80 12.03 -10.16
CA PRO A 151 9.94 12.73 -8.88
C PRO A 151 9.11 12.05 -7.79
N LEU A 152 9.71 11.89 -6.60
CA LEU A 152 9.01 11.32 -5.46
C LEU A 152 8.05 12.37 -4.87
N GLU A 153 6.78 12.01 -4.77
CA GLU A 153 5.80 12.71 -3.94
C GLU A 153 5.69 11.97 -2.59
N ALA A 154 6.11 12.61 -1.50
CA ALA A 154 6.04 12.06 -0.16
C ALA A 154 5.21 12.98 0.74
N THR A 155 4.16 12.45 1.37
CA THR A 155 3.20 13.25 2.11
C THR A 155 2.69 12.52 3.36
N THR A 156 2.29 13.31 4.35
CA THR A 156 1.50 12.82 5.50
C THR A 156 0.03 13.06 5.22
N VAL A 157 -0.83 12.15 5.66
CA VAL A 157 -2.28 12.39 5.63
C VAL A 157 -2.58 13.66 6.40
N SER A 158 -3.17 14.63 5.72
CA SER A 158 -3.52 15.93 6.33
C SER A 158 -4.61 15.69 7.38
N GLY A 159 -4.30 16.00 8.64
CA GLY A 159 -5.09 15.64 9.79
C GLY A 159 -6.56 16.03 9.66
N SER A 160 -7.42 15.05 9.77
CA SER A 160 -8.81 15.25 10.17
C SER A 160 -8.78 15.58 11.67
N GLN A 161 -9.51 16.60 12.11
CA GLN A 161 -9.72 16.86 13.54
C GLN A 161 -10.50 15.73 14.23
N ARG A 162 -10.99 14.76 13.47
CA ARG A 162 -11.72 13.58 13.94
C ARG A 162 -10.90 12.32 13.60
N SER A 163 -10.67 11.53 14.61
CA SER A 163 -10.10 10.19 14.45
C SER A 163 -11.17 9.24 13.94
N GLY A 164 -10.91 8.53 12.86
CA GLY A 164 -11.73 7.40 12.43
C GLY A 164 -11.43 6.16 13.25
N SER A 165 -12.18 5.11 13.00
CA SER A 165 -12.02 3.82 13.68
C SER A 165 -12.05 2.66 12.70
N ALA A 166 -11.60 1.49 13.14
CA ALA A 166 -11.69 0.26 12.36
C ALA A 166 -13.15 -0.09 12.00
N SER A 167 -14.11 0.17 12.89
CA SER A 167 -15.53 -0.02 12.61
C SER A 167 -16.05 0.99 11.59
N GLY A 168 -15.59 2.25 11.65
CA GLY A 168 -15.93 3.27 10.66
C GLY A 168 -15.38 2.94 9.27
N LEU A 169 -14.14 2.48 9.19
CA LEU A 169 -13.56 2.01 7.93
C LEU A 169 -14.29 0.78 7.40
N ARG A 170 -14.65 -0.17 8.26
CA ARG A 170 -15.45 -1.35 7.88
C ARG A 170 -16.78 -0.93 7.30
N GLY A 171 -17.49 0.00 7.93
CA GLY A 171 -18.74 0.54 7.41
C GLY A 171 -18.60 1.22 6.04
N ALA A 172 -17.47 1.93 5.81
CA ALA A 172 -17.17 2.53 4.52
C ALA A 172 -16.89 1.48 3.43
N GLU A 173 -16.11 0.45 3.74
CA GLU A 173 -15.83 -0.67 2.82
C GLU A 173 -17.09 -1.46 2.48
N GLU A 174 -17.94 -1.75 3.45
CA GLU A 174 -19.24 -2.38 3.24
C GLU A 174 -20.19 -1.50 2.42
N GLY A 175 -20.17 -0.18 2.66
CA GLY A 175 -20.92 0.80 1.86
C GLY A 175 -20.49 0.81 0.40
N PHE A 176 -19.17 0.79 0.18
CA PHE A 176 -18.59 0.67 -1.15
C PHE A 176 -19.03 -0.64 -1.85
N SER A 177 -18.99 -1.78 -1.14
CA SER A 177 -19.42 -3.07 -1.72
C SER A 177 -20.91 -3.05 -2.09
N ARG A 178 -21.77 -2.58 -1.19
CA ARG A 178 -23.22 -2.45 -1.48
C ARG A 178 -23.51 -1.56 -2.68
N GLU A 179 -22.83 -0.42 -2.81
CA GLU A 179 -22.99 0.47 -3.97
C GLU A 179 -22.52 -0.23 -5.26
N SER A 180 -21.37 -0.92 -5.19
CA SER A 180 -20.81 -1.67 -6.32
C SER A 180 -21.72 -2.83 -6.75
N GLU A 181 -22.34 -3.53 -5.81
CA GLU A 181 -23.29 -4.62 -6.09
C GLU A 181 -24.63 -4.12 -6.65
N GLY A 182 -25.11 -2.98 -6.16
CA GLY A 182 -26.38 -2.37 -6.56
C GLY A 182 -26.30 -1.60 -7.87
N SER A 183 -25.34 -0.66 -7.95
CA SER A 183 -25.24 0.36 -9.00
C SER A 183 -24.03 0.17 -9.93
N GLY A 184 -23.16 -0.81 -9.65
CA GLY A 184 -21.94 -1.08 -10.39
C GLY A 184 -20.70 -0.37 -9.82
N GLN A 185 -19.53 -0.90 -10.17
CA GLN A 185 -18.28 -0.40 -9.59
C GLN A 185 -18.01 1.08 -9.92
N ARG A 186 -18.34 1.57 -11.10
CA ARG A 186 -18.19 2.99 -11.45
C ARG A 186 -18.94 3.91 -10.48
N ALA A 187 -20.18 3.55 -10.13
CA ALA A 187 -20.97 4.31 -9.16
C ALA A 187 -20.32 4.29 -7.77
N ALA A 188 -19.81 3.14 -7.35
CA ALA A 188 -19.11 3.02 -6.08
C ALA A 188 -17.85 3.92 -6.02
N TYR A 189 -17.01 3.94 -7.06
CA TYR A 189 -15.85 4.84 -7.10
C TYR A 189 -16.27 6.32 -7.22
N ALA A 190 -17.35 6.63 -7.93
CA ALA A 190 -17.87 7.99 -7.99
C ALA A 190 -18.31 8.49 -6.61
N ALA A 191 -19.01 7.65 -5.84
CA ALA A 191 -19.52 7.99 -4.50
C ALA A 191 -18.43 8.01 -3.41
N HIS A 192 -17.54 7.02 -3.40
CA HIS A 192 -16.59 6.78 -2.31
C HIS A 192 -15.15 7.19 -2.63
N GLY A 193 -14.79 7.43 -3.88
CA GLY A 193 -13.43 7.80 -4.28
C GLY A 193 -13.03 9.19 -3.78
N SER A 194 -11.78 9.32 -3.36
CA SER A 194 -11.10 10.60 -3.14
C SER A 194 -10.95 11.34 -4.47
N GLU A 195 -10.94 12.69 -4.45
CA GLU A 195 -10.58 13.48 -5.64
C GLU A 195 -9.16 13.16 -6.14
N ARG A 196 -8.28 12.68 -5.23
CA ARG A 196 -6.92 12.23 -5.53
C ARG A 196 -6.82 10.71 -5.65
N LEU A 197 -7.89 10.01 -6.00
CA LEU A 197 -7.93 8.56 -6.17
C LEU A 197 -6.83 8.08 -7.12
N ARG A 198 -6.09 7.04 -6.72
CA ARG A 198 -5.15 6.27 -7.55
C ARG A 198 -5.83 4.94 -7.91
N PHE A 199 -6.02 4.69 -9.19
CA PHE A 199 -6.75 3.50 -9.67
C PHE A 199 -5.84 2.69 -10.60
N TYR A 200 -5.54 1.44 -10.20
CA TYR A 200 -4.55 0.59 -10.82
C TYR A 200 -5.17 -0.72 -11.30
N ARG A 201 -5.05 -0.98 -12.59
CA ARG A 201 -5.54 -2.20 -13.24
C ARG A 201 -4.46 -2.76 -14.17
N ASN A 202 -4.43 -4.10 -14.31
CA ASN A 202 -3.54 -4.74 -15.28
C ASN A 202 -3.75 -4.18 -16.69
N ASP A 203 -2.67 -4.18 -17.46
CA ASP A 203 -2.61 -3.76 -18.86
C ASP A 203 -2.93 -2.26 -19.10
N ALA A 204 -3.04 -1.48 -18.03
CA ALA A 204 -3.28 -0.05 -18.10
C ALA A 204 -2.32 0.73 -17.19
N SER A 205 -1.84 1.88 -17.67
CA SER A 205 -1.08 2.81 -16.84
C SER A 205 -1.92 3.29 -15.65
N PRO A 206 -1.29 3.56 -14.49
CA PRO A 206 -1.98 4.11 -13.32
C PRO A 206 -2.81 5.34 -13.65
N ALA A 207 -4.11 5.32 -13.32
CA ALA A 207 -4.98 6.47 -13.46
C ALA A 207 -4.95 7.29 -12.16
N LEU A 208 -4.56 8.56 -12.26
CA LEU A 208 -4.39 9.47 -11.13
C LEU A 208 -5.47 10.55 -11.15
N GLY A 209 -6.15 10.70 -10.03
CA GLY A 209 -7.31 11.57 -9.87
C GLY A 209 -8.62 10.88 -10.23
N LYS A 210 -9.68 11.23 -9.50
CA LYS A 210 -11.01 10.61 -9.65
C LYS A 210 -11.58 10.69 -11.07
N PRO A 211 -11.50 11.82 -11.81
CA PRO A 211 -11.99 11.87 -13.19
C PRO A 211 -11.27 10.87 -14.11
N ASN A 212 -9.96 10.77 -13.99
CA ASN A 212 -9.17 9.84 -14.78
C ASN A 212 -9.45 8.39 -14.38
N ALA A 213 -9.63 8.12 -13.09
CA ALA A 213 -10.00 6.79 -12.59
C ALA A 213 -11.35 6.33 -13.16
N LEU A 214 -12.35 7.22 -13.19
CA LEU A 214 -13.68 6.92 -13.73
C LEU A 214 -13.70 6.71 -15.25
N ALA A 215 -12.71 7.26 -15.97
CA ALA A 215 -12.54 7.08 -17.41
C ALA A 215 -11.52 5.99 -17.78
N ALA A 216 -10.84 5.39 -16.78
CA ALA A 216 -9.72 4.48 -17.00
C ALA A 216 -10.15 3.15 -17.66
N PRO A 217 -9.27 2.51 -18.44
CA PRO A 217 -9.42 1.09 -18.78
C PRO A 217 -9.57 0.24 -17.51
N GLY A 218 -10.45 -0.74 -17.56
CA GLY A 218 -10.81 -1.58 -16.40
C GLY A 218 -11.86 -0.97 -15.46
N MET A 219 -12.25 0.29 -15.63
CA MET A 219 -13.46 0.83 -15.02
C MET A 219 -14.68 0.43 -15.84
N SER A 220 -15.66 -0.15 -15.19
CA SER A 220 -16.89 -0.61 -15.84
C SER A 220 -18.10 -0.43 -14.93
N ASP A 221 -19.30 -0.67 -15.48
CA ASP A 221 -20.54 -0.67 -14.72
C ASP A 221 -20.90 -2.07 -14.19
N ALA A 222 -19.93 -3.00 -14.22
CA ALA A 222 -20.11 -4.35 -13.68
C ALA A 222 -20.44 -4.29 -12.19
N ARG A 223 -21.37 -5.12 -11.79
CA ARG A 223 -21.76 -5.32 -10.39
C ARG A 223 -20.78 -6.28 -9.73
N ILE A 224 -19.99 -5.76 -8.81
CA ILE A 224 -18.90 -6.48 -8.15
C ILE A 224 -19.17 -6.55 -6.65
N ALA A 225 -19.11 -7.77 -6.11
CA ALA A 225 -19.08 -8.04 -4.68
C ALA A 225 -17.64 -8.05 -4.19
N TRP A 226 -17.35 -7.28 -3.14
CA TRP A 226 -16.02 -7.16 -2.52
C TRP A 226 -16.05 -7.81 -1.15
N MET A 227 -15.23 -8.84 -0.96
CA MET A 227 -15.20 -9.64 0.27
C MET A 227 -13.91 -9.35 1.02
N VAL A 228 -14.04 -8.62 2.13
CA VAL A 228 -12.91 -8.25 2.99
C VAL A 228 -12.37 -9.47 3.73
N GLU A 229 -11.07 -9.70 3.66
CA GLU A 229 -10.35 -10.72 4.45
C GLU A 229 -9.53 -10.09 5.58
N ARG A 230 -8.99 -8.90 5.36
CA ARG A 230 -8.24 -8.13 6.36
C ARG A 230 -8.54 -6.65 6.21
N LEU A 231 -8.61 -5.96 7.34
CA LEU A 231 -8.80 -4.51 7.40
C LEU A 231 -7.99 -3.98 8.59
N GLU A 232 -7.21 -2.93 8.36
CA GLU A 232 -6.38 -2.30 9.38
C GLU A 232 -6.49 -0.77 9.29
N VAL A 233 -6.32 -0.12 10.45
CA VAL A 233 -6.34 1.33 10.59
C VAL A 233 -5.09 1.77 11.35
N ALA A 234 -4.53 2.91 10.98
CA ALA A 234 -3.42 3.56 11.65
C ALA A 234 -3.81 4.05 13.06
N GLY A 235 -2.82 4.22 13.93
CA GLY A 235 -3.04 4.71 15.29
C GLY A 235 -3.72 6.09 15.37
N SER A 236 -3.52 6.96 14.36
CA SER A 236 -4.22 8.25 14.24
C SER A 236 -5.67 8.15 13.77
N GLY A 237 -6.08 7.00 13.21
CA GLY A 237 -7.43 6.81 12.69
C GLY A 237 -7.76 7.59 11.42
N ASP A 238 -6.76 8.07 10.69
CA ASP A 238 -6.94 8.88 9.47
C ASP A 238 -6.58 8.14 8.18
N PHE A 239 -5.98 6.97 8.32
CA PHE A 239 -5.50 6.14 7.23
C PHE A 239 -5.71 4.65 7.53
N GLY A 240 -6.01 3.86 6.51
CA GLY A 240 -6.20 2.43 6.67
C GLY A 240 -6.28 1.71 5.34
N TYR A 241 -6.36 0.38 5.40
CA TYR A 241 -6.55 -0.43 4.20
C TYR A 241 -7.51 -1.59 4.43
N ALA A 242 -8.11 -2.07 3.35
CA ALA A 242 -8.80 -3.34 3.28
C ALA A 242 -8.20 -4.17 2.13
N ARG A 243 -8.03 -5.46 2.36
CA ARG A 243 -7.66 -6.41 1.32
C ARG A 243 -8.57 -7.63 1.36
N GLY A 244 -8.74 -8.27 0.21
CA GLY A 244 -9.58 -9.42 0.09
C GLY A 244 -9.70 -9.90 -1.34
N ARG A 245 -10.84 -10.50 -1.66
CA ARG A 245 -11.17 -11.00 -3.01
C ARG A 245 -12.41 -10.31 -3.54
N TYR A 246 -12.57 -10.36 -4.85
CA TYR A 246 -13.77 -9.84 -5.49
C TYR A 246 -14.37 -10.86 -6.48
N ALA A 247 -15.66 -10.76 -6.70
CA ALA A 247 -16.42 -11.62 -7.57
C ALA A 247 -17.51 -10.84 -8.31
N SER A 248 -18.06 -11.40 -9.37
CA SER A 248 -19.31 -10.86 -9.92
C SER A 248 -20.43 -10.97 -8.88
N ALA A 249 -21.17 -9.91 -8.64
CA ALA A 249 -22.35 -9.96 -7.77
C ALA A 249 -23.45 -10.89 -8.32
N LEU A 250 -23.45 -11.13 -9.63
CA LEU A 250 -24.38 -12.06 -10.29
C LEU A 250 -23.91 -13.52 -10.25
N ALA A 251 -22.63 -13.77 -9.87
CA ALA A 251 -22.03 -15.10 -9.75
C ALA A 251 -21.01 -15.11 -8.60
N PRO A 252 -21.44 -14.94 -7.34
CA PRO A 252 -20.53 -14.70 -6.20
C PRO A 252 -19.65 -15.91 -5.83
N GLY A 253 -19.97 -17.10 -6.33
CA GLY A 253 -19.17 -18.32 -6.09
C GLY A 253 -17.85 -18.37 -6.84
N GLN A 254 -17.62 -17.51 -7.84
CA GLN A 254 -16.41 -17.48 -8.63
C GLN A 254 -15.58 -16.23 -8.33
N THR A 255 -14.44 -16.41 -7.66
CA THR A 255 -13.48 -15.34 -7.44
C THR A 255 -12.90 -14.87 -8.78
N LEU A 256 -13.02 -13.57 -9.06
CA LEU A 256 -12.44 -12.92 -10.24
C LEU A 256 -11.02 -12.43 -9.96
N GLY A 257 -10.65 -12.26 -8.70
CA GLY A 257 -9.31 -11.82 -8.31
C GLY A 257 -9.26 -11.29 -6.87
N HIS A 258 -8.15 -10.64 -6.57
CA HIS A 258 -7.85 -10.09 -5.25
C HIS A 258 -7.65 -8.59 -5.35
N TYR A 259 -7.90 -7.88 -4.26
CA TYR A 259 -7.79 -6.43 -4.22
C TYR A 259 -7.08 -5.94 -2.96
N LEU A 260 -6.46 -4.78 -3.08
CA LEU A 260 -6.04 -3.93 -1.97
C LEU A 260 -6.64 -2.55 -2.21
N ARG A 261 -7.35 -2.04 -1.20
CA ARG A 261 -7.94 -0.71 -1.19
C ARG A 261 -7.42 0.05 0.01
N VAL A 262 -6.79 1.20 -0.27
CA VAL A 262 -6.30 2.11 0.75
C VAL A 262 -7.30 3.24 0.93
N TRP A 263 -7.59 3.55 2.17
CA TRP A 263 -8.57 4.54 2.57
C TRP A 263 -7.92 5.67 3.35
N ARG A 264 -8.40 6.88 3.13
CA ARG A 264 -8.01 8.09 3.85
C ARG A 264 -9.26 8.77 4.40
N LEU A 265 -9.16 9.28 5.64
CA LEU A 265 -10.23 10.05 6.27
C LEU A 265 -10.12 11.50 5.80
N GLU A 266 -11.04 11.96 4.96
CA GLU A 266 -11.10 13.30 4.40
C GLU A 266 -12.34 14.03 4.95
N GLY A 267 -12.14 15.12 5.71
CA GLY A 267 -13.27 15.86 6.29
C GLY A 267 -14.17 15.01 7.20
N GLY A 268 -13.64 13.94 7.81
CA GLY A 268 -14.39 13.02 8.66
C GLY A 268 -15.13 11.91 7.89
N VAL A 269 -14.89 11.79 6.59
CA VAL A 269 -15.46 10.74 5.72
C VAL A 269 -14.35 9.88 5.13
N TRP A 270 -14.46 8.56 5.26
CA TRP A 270 -13.54 7.64 4.61
C TRP A 270 -13.70 7.70 3.09
N ARG A 271 -12.58 7.94 2.38
CA ARG A 271 -12.49 8.00 0.92
C ARG A 271 -11.44 7.03 0.41
N VAL A 272 -11.71 6.38 -0.72
CA VAL A 272 -10.74 5.51 -1.38
C VAL A 272 -9.60 6.36 -1.92
N ALA A 273 -8.41 6.19 -1.37
CA ALA A 273 -7.19 6.90 -1.79
C ALA A 273 -6.46 6.15 -2.90
N LEU A 274 -6.41 4.81 -2.82
CA LEU A 274 -5.86 3.94 -3.84
C LEU A 274 -6.67 2.65 -3.92
N ASP A 275 -6.86 2.14 -5.13
CA ASP A 275 -7.43 0.82 -5.37
C ASP A 275 -6.64 0.09 -6.46
N VAL A 276 -6.23 -1.12 -6.16
CA VAL A 276 -5.51 -2.00 -7.06
C VAL A 276 -6.12 -3.39 -7.03
N THR A 277 -6.31 -3.98 -8.21
CA THR A 277 -6.79 -5.36 -8.34
C THR A 277 -5.78 -6.21 -9.09
N ASN A 278 -5.67 -7.45 -8.66
CA ASN A 278 -4.92 -8.51 -9.33
C ASN A 278 -5.92 -9.59 -9.75
N PRO A 279 -6.23 -9.74 -11.06
CA PRO A 279 -7.15 -10.74 -11.54
C PRO A 279 -6.66 -12.15 -11.26
N ALA A 280 -7.57 -13.06 -10.93
CA ALA A 280 -7.26 -14.48 -10.91
C ALA A 280 -6.91 -14.97 -12.34
N PRO A 281 -6.03 -15.95 -12.49
CA PRO A 281 -5.76 -16.55 -13.80
C PRO A 281 -7.04 -17.03 -14.47
N ALA A 282 -7.14 -16.82 -15.78
CA ALA A 282 -8.22 -17.41 -16.56
C ALA A 282 -8.14 -18.94 -16.42
N LYS A 283 -9.30 -19.56 -16.15
CA LYS A 283 -9.42 -21.04 -16.09
C LYS A 283 -9.46 -21.62 -17.49
#